data_94739469c0864b51985ded255b78976b
#
_entry.id   94739469c0864b51985ded255b78976b
#
_cell.length_a   1.000
_cell.length_b   1.000
_cell.length_c   1.000
_cell.angle_alpha   90.00
_cell.angle_beta   90.00
_cell.angle_gamma   90.00
#
_symmetry.space_group_name_H-M   'P 1'
#
loop_
_entity.id
_entity.type
_entity.pdbx_description
1 polymer ?
#
loop_
_entity_poly.entity_id
_entity_poly.type
_entity_poly.pdbx_seq_one_letter_code
_entity_poly.pdbx_strand_id
1 'polypeptide(L)'
;MIIGFIGVGKMATAIINGLNKSSHRIIISGSSLARSRQIAEELEVEAAASHQELVENADLIILGIKPQMFDKVLTDLNFHQ
;
A
#
# COMPACT_ATOMS: atom_id res chain seq x y z
N MET A 1 -10.92 1.87 -9.84
CA MET A 1 -9.61 2.48 -9.51
C MET A 1 -8.81 1.52 -8.63
N ILE A 2 -7.53 1.40 -8.89
CA ILE A 2 -6.63 0.60 -8.06
C ILE A 2 -5.92 1.54 -7.10
N ILE A 3 -6.15 1.34 -5.79
CA ILE A 3 -5.57 2.18 -4.75
C ILE A 3 -4.49 1.39 -4.03
N GLY A 4 -3.27 1.92 -4.01
CA GLY A 4 -2.12 1.29 -3.39
C GLY A 4 -1.70 2.02 -2.11
N PHE A 5 -1.41 1.24 -1.05
CA PHE A 5 -0.91 1.79 0.21
C PHE A 5 0.51 1.27 0.45
N ILE A 6 1.47 2.18 0.53
CA ILE A 6 2.83 1.85 0.94
C ILE A 6 2.94 2.09 2.44
N GLY A 7 3.15 1.01 3.19
CA GLY A 7 3.12 1.06 4.63
C GLY A 7 1.70 1.06 5.17
N VAL A 8 1.42 0.18 6.13
CA VAL A 8 0.07 0.04 6.69
C VAL A 8 0.14 0.15 8.21
N GLY A 9 -0.08 1.36 8.69
CA GLY A 9 -0.22 1.64 10.11
C GLY A 9 -1.68 1.81 10.49
N LYS A 10 -1.93 2.38 11.67
CA LYS A 10 -3.29 2.57 12.18
C LYS A 10 -4.15 3.44 11.27
N MET A 11 -3.58 4.53 10.75
CA MET A 11 -4.30 5.44 9.88
C MET A 11 -4.67 4.78 8.57
N ALA A 12 -3.70 4.09 7.94
CA ALA A 12 -3.96 3.40 6.67
C ALA A 12 -5.01 2.31 6.87
N THR A 13 -4.94 1.55 7.96
CA THR A 13 -5.94 0.53 8.28
C THR A 13 -7.33 1.14 8.40
N ALA A 14 -7.46 2.28 9.07
CA ALA A 14 -8.76 2.96 9.22
C ALA A 14 -9.31 3.41 7.86
N ILE A 15 -8.44 3.95 7.00
CA ILE A 15 -8.84 4.38 5.66
C ILE A 15 -9.31 3.19 4.83
N ILE A 16 -8.56 2.08 4.85
CA ILE A 16 -8.91 0.88 4.11
C ILE A 16 -10.27 0.33 4.55
N ASN A 17 -10.50 0.30 5.86
CA ASN A 17 -11.78 -0.19 6.39
C ASN A 17 -12.95 0.73 6.02
N GLY A 18 -12.67 2.01 5.78
CA GLY A 18 -13.70 2.96 5.37
C GLY A 18 -13.97 2.98 3.87
N LEU A 19 -13.11 2.35 3.06
CA LEU A 19 -13.26 2.34 1.61
C LEU A 19 -14.27 1.29 1.16
N ASN A 20 -14.96 1.58 0.06
CA ASN A 20 -15.87 0.63 -0.56
C ASN A 20 -15.08 -0.34 -1.42
N LYS A 21 -14.78 -1.51 -0.87
CA LYS A 21 -13.96 -2.52 -1.55
C LYS A 21 -14.64 -3.15 -2.76
N SER A 22 -15.96 -2.97 -2.91
CA SER A 22 -16.66 -3.45 -4.11
C SER A 22 -16.49 -2.49 -5.29
N SER A 23 -16.16 -1.22 -5.03
CA SER A 23 -15.93 -0.21 -6.07
C SER A 23 -14.46 0.00 -6.39
N HIS A 24 -13.56 -0.39 -5.49
CA HIS A 24 -12.13 -0.15 -5.64
C HIS A 24 -11.33 -1.41 -5.33
N ARG A 25 -10.30 -1.62 -6.12
CA ARG A 25 -9.32 -2.66 -5.83
C ARG A 25 -8.23 -2.04 -4.96
N ILE A 26 -7.93 -2.67 -3.83
CA ILE A 26 -6.96 -2.15 -2.87
C ILE A 26 -5.77 -3.11 -2.79
N ILE A 27 -4.56 -2.57 -2.95
CA ILE A 27 -3.34 -3.35 -2.76
C ILE A 27 -2.46 -2.65 -1.74
N ILE A 28 -1.73 -3.45 -0.97
CA ILE A 28 -0.85 -2.93 0.09
C ILE A 28 0.56 -3.46 -0.07
N SER A 29 1.51 -2.73 0.47
CA SER A 29 2.90 -3.14 0.54
C SER A 29 3.47 -2.71 1.89
N GLY A 30 3.80 -3.68 2.74
CA GLY A 30 4.34 -3.45 4.07
C GLY A 30 5.86 -3.57 4.11
N SER A 31 6.41 -3.77 5.31
CA SER A 31 7.86 -3.84 5.53
C SER A 31 8.51 -5.09 4.94
N SER A 32 7.73 -6.15 4.74
CA SER A 32 8.20 -7.38 4.11
C SER A 32 7.04 -8.05 3.40
N LEU A 33 7.33 -9.00 2.51
CA LEU A 33 6.28 -9.73 1.80
C LEU A 33 5.43 -10.54 2.78
N ALA A 34 6.05 -11.18 3.76
CA ALA A 34 5.31 -11.94 4.77
C ALA A 34 4.36 -11.05 5.57
N ARG A 35 4.82 -9.87 5.98
CA ARG A 35 4.00 -8.91 6.71
C ARG A 35 2.88 -8.37 5.83
N SER A 36 3.18 -8.07 4.57
CA SER A 36 2.18 -7.59 3.61
C SER A 36 1.06 -8.60 3.42
N ARG A 37 1.41 -9.88 3.28
CA ARG A 37 0.41 -10.94 3.11
C ARG A 37 -0.46 -11.11 4.35
N GLN A 38 0.15 -11.03 5.53
CA GLN A 38 -0.59 -11.14 6.79
C GLN A 38 -1.62 -10.01 6.92
N ILE A 39 -1.20 -8.77 6.67
CA ILE A 39 -2.08 -7.61 6.77
C ILE A 39 -3.17 -7.67 5.70
N ALA A 40 -2.82 -8.08 4.48
CA ALA A 40 -3.78 -8.19 3.38
C ALA A 40 -4.88 -9.19 3.71
N GLU A 41 -4.51 -10.31 4.32
CA GLU A 41 -5.49 -11.32 4.75
C GLU A 41 -6.43 -10.76 5.82
N GLU A 42 -5.89 -10.06 6.81
CA GLU A 42 -6.69 -9.44 7.88
C GLU A 42 -7.66 -8.39 7.35
N LEU A 43 -7.24 -7.61 6.37
CA LEU A 43 -8.04 -6.51 5.82
C LEU A 43 -8.84 -6.92 4.58
N GLU A 44 -8.70 -8.15 4.13
CA GLU A 44 -9.38 -8.67 2.93
C GLU A 44 -9.05 -7.84 1.69
N VAL A 45 -7.76 -7.54 1.51
CA VAL A 45 -7.25 -6.82 0.35
C VAL A 45 -6.08 -7.60 -0.26
N GLU A 46 -5.48 -7.07 -1.34
CA GLU A 46 -4.36 -7.72 -2.01
C GLU A 46 -3.03 -7.23 -1.46
N ALA A 47 -2.01 -8.09 -1.54
CA ALA A 47 -0.64 -7.73 -1.19
C ALA A 47 0.22 -7.67 -2.44
N ALA A 48 1.00 -6.58 -2.60
CA ALA A 48 2.00 -6.51 -3.64
C ALA A 48 3.28 -7.20 -3.17
N ALA A 49 4.05 -7.74 -4.11
CA ALA A 49 5.32 -8.41 -3.78
C ALA A 49 6.39 -7.41 -3.33
N SER A 50 6.27 -6.15 -3.75
CA SER A 50 7.22 -5.10 -3.40
C SER A 50 6.54 -3.74 -3.53
N HIS A 51 7.18 -2.71 -2.96
CA HIS A 51 6.71 -1.34 -3.14
C HIS A 51 6.70 -0.96 -4.63
N GLN A 52 7.72 -1.37 -5.37
CA GLN A 52 7.82 -1.08 -6.80
C GLN A 52 6.66 -1.70 -7.59
N GLU A 53 6.32 -2.95 -7.31
CA GLU A 53 5.18 -3.60 -7.96
C GLU A 53 3.88 -2.84 -7.69
N LEU A 54 3.70 -2.39 -6.46
CA LEU A 54 2.52 -1.61 -6.09
C LEU A 54 2.45 -0.31 -6.90
N VAL A 55 3.57 0.42 -6.99
CA VAL A 55 3.64 1.67 -7.74
C VAL A 55 3.30 1.46 -9.21
N GLU A 56 3.78 0.37 -9.80
CA GLU A 56 3.55 0.07 -11.21
C GLU A 56 2.08 -0.25 -11.52
N ASN A 57 1.34 -0.76 -10.55
CA ASN A 57 -0.03 -1.23 -10.74
C ASN A 57 -1.10 -0.30 -10.20
N ALA A 58 -0.77 0.55 -9.24
CA ALA A 58 -1.77 1.42 -8.60
C ALA A 58 -2.05 2.68 -9.41
N ASP A 59 -3.31 3.08 -9.42
CA ASP A 59 -3.73 4.36 -10.01
C ASP A 59 -3.53 5.50 -9.03
N LEU A 60 -3.72 5.22 -7.74
CA LEU A 60 -3.53 6.18 -6.65
C LEU A 60 -2.66 5.53 -5.59
N ILE A 61 -1.65 6.25 -5.13
CA ILE A 61 -0.72 5.74 -4.13
C ILE A 61 -0.83 6.58 -2.86
N ILE A 62 -1.06 5.90 -1.73
CA ILE A 62 -1.14 6.55 -0.43
C ILE A 62 0.03 6.07 0.41
N LEU A 63 0.82 7.02 0.94
CA LEU A 63 1.95 6.70 1.80
C LEU A 63 1.49 6.64 3.25
N GLY A 64 1.43 5.43 3.79
CA GLY A 64 1.05 5.18 5.19
C GLY A 64 2.24 4.99 6.10
N ILE A 65 3.36 5.66 5.81
CA ILE A 65 4.61 5.56 6.56
C ILE A 65 4.87 6.86 7.31
N LYS A 66 5.78 6.77 8.30
CA LYS A 66 6.17 7.97 9.06
C LYS A 66 6.94 8.94 8.17
N PRO A 67 6.76 10.26 8.36
CA PRO A 67 7.43 11.26 7.51
C PRO A 67 8.95 11.09 7.39
N GLN A 68 9.62 10.67 8.45
CA GLN A 68 11.07 10.48 8.41
C GLN A 68 11.51 9.32 7.52
N MET A 69 10.59 8.48 7.06
CA MET A 69 10.89 7.39 6.15
C MET A 69 10.57 7.71 4.69
N PHE A 70 9.95 8.86 4.42
CA PHE A 70 9.53 9.22 3.07
C PHE A 70 10.72 9.27 2.11
N ASP A 71 11.79 9.95 2.50
CA ASP A 71 12.96 10.11 1.63
C ASP A 71 13.57 8.77 1.25
N LYS A 72 13.68 7.86 2.21
CA LYS A 72 14.24 6.53 1.96
C LYS A 72 13.37 5.74 0.97
N VAL A 73 12.07 5.71 1.20
CA VAL A 73 11.14 4.96 0.36
C VAL A 73 11.09 5.58 -1.03
N LEU A 74 10.96 6.89 -1.13
CA LEU A 74 10.85 7.57 -2.42
C LEU A 74 12.14 7.50 -3.22
N THR A 75 13.31 7.48 -2.56
CA THR A 75 14.60 7.36 -3.23
C THR A 75 14.74 5.99 -3.90
N ASP A 76 14.21 4.93 -3.26
CA ASP A 76 14.33 3.57 -3.75
C ASP A 76 13.28 3.22 -4.82
N LEU A 77 12.29 4.09 -5.05
CA LEU A 77 11.20 3.82 -5.98
C LEU A 77 11.38 4.57 -7.30
N ASN A 78 10.98 3.91 -8.38
CA ASN A 78 10.83 4.55 -9.69
C ASN A 78 9.34 4.71 -9.96
N PHE A 79 8.87 5.97 -9.93
CA PHE A 79 7.47 6.24 -10.22
C PHE A 79 7.27 6.39 -11.73
N HIS A 80 6.27 5.72 -12.26
CA HIS A 80 5.86 5.95 -13.64
C HIS A 80 5.03 7.23 -13.74
N GLN A 81 5.09 7.87 -14.87
CA GLN A 81 4.38 9.12 -15.09
C GLN A 81 3.41 8.99 -16.25
#